data_852c50c11f97676f793eb82c33b21070
#
_entry.id   852c50c11f97676f793eb82c33b21070
#
_cell.length_a   1.000
_cell.length_b   1.000
_cell.length_c   1.000
_cell.angle_alpha   90.00
_cell.angle_beta   90.00
_cell.angle_gamma   90.00
#
_symmetry.space_group_name_H-M   'P 1'
#
loop_
_entity.id
_entity.type
_entity.pdbx_description
1 polymer ?
#
loop_
_entity_poly.entity_id
_entity_poly.type
_entity_poly.pdbx_seq_one_letter_code
_entity_poly.pdbx_strand_id
1 'polypeptide(L)'
;MKHHITTIAFLYCISLQAQESGQSIVNAERAFAAMSVKEGINKAFTKNFDTSCVVFVKGKAVNGYQLYSNNGDKGGLLNWEPEYVGISSTKEIGFSTGPYTYKLSADDTVAGRGQFTTIWKLNKDYDWKAVLDMGASYGTNAERVTAVKIFTSGFNSTKVESSQSALSIENDFINEYQKVGSLAFNARVTKDSWFNRKNNHPYYGLQNIKAAILSIPDTLHFTPIAGELAQTGDFAYVYGTVTTHDTVENYLRVWIRKGKEWKLILQVLNW
;
A
#
# COMPACT_ATOMS: atom_id res chain seq x y z
N MET A 1 47.69 29.75 -18.76
CA MET A 1 46.53 29.94 -17.88
C MET A 1 45.35 29.20 -18.46
N LYS A 2 45.18 27.95 -18.08
CA LYS A 2 43.98 27.10 -18.38
C LYS A 2 43.82 26.22 -17.15
N HIS A 3 42.79 26.39 -16.42
CA HIS A 3 42.15 25.39 -15.52
C HIS A 3 41.04 26.10 -14.74
N HIS A 4 39.85 25.64 -14.88
CA HIS A 4 38.73 25.62 -13.94
C HIS A 4 37.40 25.71 -14.67
N ILE A 5 36.93 24.60 -15.19
CA ILE A 5 35.50 24.33 -15.42
C ILE A 5 35.33 22.80 -15.43
N THR A 6 35.17 22.15 -14.27
CA THR A 6 34.76 20.72 -14.29
C THR A 6 34.18 20.25 -12.92
N THR A 7 33.55 21.10 -12.11
CA THR A 7 33.10 20.65 -10.78
C THR A 7 31.59 20.86 -10.50
N ILE A 8 30.81 21.38 -11.43
CA ILE A 8 29.39 21.74 -11.14
C ILE A 8 28.39 20.67 -11.64
N ALA A 9 28.74 19.80 -12.59
CA ALA A 9 27.82 18.81 -13.15
C ALA A 9 27.53 17.58 -12.25
N PHE A 10 28.40 17.28 -11.28
CA PHE A 10 28.26 16.07 -10.45
C PHE A 10 27.31 16.23 -9.25
N LEU A 11 27.08 17.42 -8.78
CA LEU A 11 26.18 17.69 -7.65
C LEU A 11 24.70 17.71 -8.03
N TYR A 12 24.36 17.97 -9.30
CA TYR A 12 22.97 18.00 -9.77
C TYR A 12 22.38 16.60 -10.01
N CYS A 13 23.19 15.60 -10.34
CA CYS A 13 22.73 14.21 -10.53
C CYS A 13 22.40 13.51 -9.21
N ILE A 14 23.04 13.89 -8.10
CA ILE A 14 22.81 13.24 -6.79
C ILE A 14 21.49 13.71 -6.16
N SER A 15 21.06 14.93 -6.42
CA SER A 15 19.81 15.48 -5.87
C SER A 15 18.56 14.92 -6.58
N LEU A 16 18.64 14.57 -7.86
CA LEU A 16 17.54 13.93 -8.61
C LEU A 16 17.33 12.46 -8.18
N GLN A 17 18.38 11.71 -7.89
CA GLN A 17 18.26 10.32 -7.43
C GLN A 17 17.70 10.18 -6.02
N ALA A 18 17.84 11.19 -5.16
CA ALA A 18 17.27 11.17 -3.81
C ALA A 18 15.76 11.37 -3.80
N GLN A 19 15.19 12.01 -4.81
CA GLN A 19 13.77 12.30 -4.90
C GLN A 19 12.92 11.07 -5.30
N GLU A 20 13.53 10.07 -5.90
CA GLU A 20 12.89 8.83 -6.37
C GLU A 20 13.19 7.61 -5.48
N SER A 21 13.42 7.83 -4.20
CA SER A 21 13.61 6.75 -3.22
C SER A 21 12.31 6.47 -2.48
N GLY A 22 12.24 5.37 -1.74
CA GLY A 22 11.12 5.13 -0.82
C GLY A 22 10.87 6.29 0.14
N GLN A 23 11.87 7.14 0.40
CA GLN A 23 11.73 8.38 1.18
C GLN A 23 10.81 9.40 0.50
N SER A 24 10.72 9.43 -0.83
CA SER A 24 9.79 10.31 -1.54
C SER A 24 8.33 9.95 -1.28
N ILE A 25 8.01 8.63 -1.16
CA ILE A 25 6.68 8.17 -0.74
C ILE A 25 6.42 8.54 0.72
N VAL A 26 7.39 8.39 1.63
CA VAL A 26 7.26 8.84 3.03
C VAL A 26 6.90 10.32 3.09
N ASN A 27 7.58 11.14 2.30
CA ASN A 27 7.34 12.59 2.26
C ASN A 27 5.95 12.92 1.67
N ALA A 28 5.53 12.24 0.60
CA ALA A 28 4.20 12.40 0.01
C ALA A 28 3.10 12.02 1.00
N GLU A 29 3.26 10.88 1.70
CA GLU A 29 2.30 10.41 2.69
C GLU A 29 2.18 11.38 3.88
N ARG A 30 3.30 11.87 4.40
CA ARG A 30 3.31 12.87 5.49
C ARG A 30 2.68 14.20 5.07
N ALA A 31 2.96 14.66 3.85
CA ALA A 31 2.34 15.86 3.31
C ALA A 31 0.82 15.70 3.16
N PHE A 32 0.37 14.52 2.73
CA PHE A 32 -1.04 14.18 2.64
C PHE A 32 -1.72 14.18 4.02
N ALA A 33 -1.13 13.51 5.02
CA ALA A 33 -1.63 13.49 6.39
C ALA A 33 -1.68 14.91 7.00
N ALA A 34 -0.62 15.70 6.84
CA ALA A 34 -0.58 17.07 7.32
C ALA A 34 -1.66 17.96 6.68
N MET A 35 -1.91 17.76 5.37
CA MET A 35 -2.99 18.47 4.66
C MET A 35 -4.36 18.06 5.18
N SER A 36 -4.59 16.77 5.48
CA SER A 36 -5.84 16.28 6.06
C SER A 36 -6.15 16.97 7.41
N VAL A 37 -5.14 17.09 8.26
CA VAL A 37 -5.28 17.76 9.55
C VAL A 37 -5.50 19.27 9.40
N LYS A 38 -4.81 19.92 8.45
CA LYS A 38 -4.81 21.38 8.31
C LYS A 38 -5.97 21.90 7.48
N GLU A 39 -6.34 21.19 6.39
CA GLU A 39 -7.24 21.70 5.36
C GLU A 39 -8.52 20.86 5.21
N GLY A 40 -8.66 19.81 6.01
CA GLY A 40 -9.79 18.90 6.00
C GLY A 40 -9.58 17.67 5.09
N ILE A 41 -10.34 16.62 5.40
CA ILE A 41 -10.23 15.31 4.76
C ILE A 41 -10.50 15.42 3.26
N ASN A 42 -11.63 16.01 2.87
CA ASN A 42 -12.05 16.03 1.47
C ASN A 42 -11.05 16.74 0.57
N LYS A 43 -10.52 17.89 1.02
CA LYS A 43 -9.54 18.65 0.26
C LYS A 43 -8.21 17.90 0.13
N ALA A 44 -7.75 17.28 1.22
CA ALA A 44 -6.53 16.50 1.21
C ALA A 44 -6.63 15.29 0.28
N PHE A 45 -7.72 14.53 0.35
CA PHE A 45 -7.96 13.36 -0.47
C PHE A 45 -8.10 13.72 -1.95
N THR A 46 -8.90 14.73 -2.28
CA THR A 46 -9.04 15.21 -3.67
C THR A 46 -7.71 15.67 -4.27
N LYS A 47 -6.85 16.34 -3.48
CA LYS A 47 -5.54 16.83 -3.97
C LYS A 47 -4.53 15.72 -4.22
N ASN A 48 -4.50 14.72 -3.36
CA ASN A 48 -3.48 13.66 -3.40
C ASN A 48 -3.90 12.41 -4.20
N PHE A 49 -5.19 12.23 -4.44
CA PHE A 49 -5.69 11.12 -5.24
C PHE A 49 -5.49 11.36 -6.74
N ASP A 50 -5.16 10.29 -7.46
CA ASP A 50 -5.38 10.23 -8.89
C ASP A 50 -6.88 10.26 -9.20
N THR A 51 -7.26 10.77 -10.37
CA THR A 51 -8.68 10.85 -10.80
C THR A 51 -9.33 9.46 -10.91
N SER A 52 -8.54 8.42 -11.05
CA SER A 52 -8.95 7.00 -11.09
C SER A 52 -8.80 6.28 -9.75
N CYS A 53 -8.38 6.96 -8.68
CA CYS A 53 -8.09 6.34 -7.38
C CYS A 53 -9.27 5.52 -6.88
N VAL A 54 -8.98 4.31 -6.40
CA VAL A 54 -9.95 3.39 -5.85
C VAL A 54 -9.94 3.44 -4.33
N VAL A 55 -11.12 3.54 -3.74
CA VAL A 55 -11.36 3.32 -2.30
C VAL A 55 -12.49 2.31 -2.11
N PHE A 56 -12.69 1.85 -0.87
CA PHE A 56 -13.71 0.85 -0.59
C PHE A 56 -14.78 1.40 0.36
N VAL A 57 -16.04 1.26 -0.05
CA VAL A 57 -17.19 1.63 0.75
C VAL A 57 -18.12 0.43 0.89
N LYS A 58 -18.28 -0.08 2.12
CA LYS A 58 -19.12 -1.26 2.43
C LYS A 58 -18.81 -2.45 1.49
N GLY A 59 -17.53 -2.79 1.36
CA GLY A 59 -17.09 -3.92 0.53
C GLY A 59 -17.03 -3.65 -0.98
N LYS A 60 -17.44 -2.46 -1.46
CA LYS A 60 -17.46 -2.12 -2.89
C LYS A 60 -16.31 -1.17 -3.25
N ALA A 61 -15.60 -1.48 -4.33
CA ALA A 61 -14.64 -0.57 -4.93
C ALA A 61 -15.39 0.61 -5.59
N VAL A 62 -15.02 1.83 -5.24
CA VAL A 62 -15.60 3.07 -5.79
C VAL A 62 -14.49 4.05 -6.16
N ASN A 63 -14.82 5.02 -7.03
CA ASN A 63 -13.88 6.07 -7.36
C ASN A 63 -13.73 7.04 -6.18
N GLY A 64 -12.54 7.04 -5.56
CA GLY A 64 -12.23 7.84 -4.39
C GLY A 64 -12.16 9.33 -4.70
N TYR A 65 -11.59 9.71 -5.86
CA TYR A 65 -11.52 11.09 -6.26
C TYR A 65 -12.92 11.71 -6.36
N GLN A 66 -13.85 11.04 -7.02
CA GLN A 66 -15.23 11.51 -7.14
C GLN A 66 -15.95 11.52 -5.79
N LEU A 67 -15.68 10.50 -4.94
CA LEU A 67 -16.28 10.41 -3.61
C LEU A 67 -15.93 11.64 -2.75
N TYR A 68 -14.67 12.06 -2.73
CA TYR A 68 -14.23 13.19 -1.91
C TYR A 68 -14.43 14.55 -2.55
N SER A 69 -14.37 14.67 -3.89
CA SER A 69 -14.59 15.94 -4.59
C SER A 69 -16.06 16.38 -4.63
N ASN A 70 -16.98 15.40 -4.70
CA ASN A 70 -18.41 15.69 -4.85
C ASN A 70 -19.16 15.80 -3.51
N ASN A 71 -18.57 15.34 -2.42
CA ASN A 71 -19.17 15.46 -1.11
C ASN A 71 -18.60 16.67 -0.37
N GLY A 72 -19.49 17.48 0.23
CA GLY A 72 -19.07 18.55 1.14
C GLY A 72 -18.26 18.00 2.31
N ASP A 73 -17.40 18.83 2.89
CA ASP A 73 -16.66 18.46 4.09
C ASP A 73 -17.63 18.16 5.23
N LYS A 74 -17.55 16.93 5.75
CA LYS A 74 -18.40 16.48 6.87
C LYS A 74 -17.76 16.76 8.22
N GLY A 75 -16.63 17.45 8.23
CA GLY A 75 -15.81 17.64 9.41
C GLY A 75 -15.07 16.36 9.81
N GLY A 76 -14.48 16.39 11.01
CA GLY A 76 -13.65 15.31 11.52
C GLY A 76 -12.15 15.54 11.28
N LEU A 77 -11.36 14.86 12.07
CA LEU A 77 -9.90 14.93 12.04
C LEU A 77 -9.34 13.54 11.80
N LEU A 78 -8.80 13.31 10.62
CA LEU A 78 -8.12 12.10 10.25
C LEU A 78 -6.61 12.36 10.20
N ASN A 79 -5.86 11.67 11.05
CA ASN A 79 -4.41 11.79 11.15
C ASN A 79 -3.75 10.42 11.08
N TRP A 80 -2.59 10.35 10.42
CA TRP A 80 -1.84 9.09 10.25
C TRP A 80 -0.35 9.35 10.07
N GLU A 81 0.46 8.29 10.21
CA GLU A 81 1.90 8.32 10.02
C GLU A 81 2.35 7.05 9.29
N PRO A 82 3.15 7.14 8.21
CA PRO A 82 3.68 5.94 7.57
C PRO A 82 4.67 5.22 8.49
N GLU A 83 4.57 3.90 8.53
CA GLU A 83 5.40 3.00 9.33
C GLU A 83 6.20 2.03 8.45
N TYR A 84 5.60 1.61 7.34
CA TYR A 84 6.24 0.75 6.36
C TYR A 84 5.94 1.24 4.95
N VAL A 85 7.00 1.36 4.14
CA VAL A 85 6.95 1.82 2.75
C VAL A 85 7.69 0.84 1.87
N GLY A 86 7.13 0.51 0.72
CA GLY A 86 7.77 -0.29 -0.31
C GLY A 86 7.70 0.39 -1.67
N ILE A 87 8.74 0.23 -2.49
CA ILE A 87 8.83 0.83 -3.81
C ILE A 87 9.42 -0.14 -4.83
N SER A 88 8.95 -0.06 -6.08
CA SER A 88 9.50 -0.79 -7.23
C SER A 88 10.94 -0.38 -7.53
N SER A 89 11.70 -1.21 -8.24
CA SER A 89 13.07 -0.87 -8.63
C SER A 89 13.14 0.33 -9.59
N THR A 90 12.12 0.53 -10.41
CA THR A 90 11.96 1.69 -11.30
C THR A 90 11.40 2.91 -10.62
N LYS A 91 10.99 2.78 -9.36
CA LYS A 91 10.57 3.89 -8.49
C LYS A 91 9.34 4.67 -8.99
N GLU A 92 8.53 4.08 -9.85
CA GLU A 92 7.30 4.68 -10.38
C GLU A 92 6.03 4.25 -9.65
N ILE A 93 6.13 3.16 -8.85
CA ILE A 93 5.01 2.62 -8.08
C ILE A 93 5.49 2.11 -6.72
N GLY A 94 4.68 2.27 -5.70
CA GLY A 94 4.97 1.77 -4.37
C GLY A 94 3.77 1.80 -3.44
N PHE A 95 4.00 1.50 -2.18
CA PHE A 95 2.97 1.55 -1.13
C PHE A 95 3.50 2.22 0.12
N SER A 96 2.59 2.72 0.92
CA SER A 96 2.80 3.09 2.32
C SER A 96 1.70 2.49 3.18
N THR A 97 2.02 2.17 4.42
CA THR A 97 1.06 1.74 5.44
C THR A 97 1.51 2.21 6.81
N GLY A 98 0.56 2.44 7.71
CA GLY A 98 0.83 2.89 9.07
C GLY A 98 -0.45 3.12 9.86
N PRO A 99 -0.35 3.44 11.15
CA PRO A 99 -1.50 3.68 11.99
C PRO A 99 -2.22 4.98 11.63
N TYR A 100 -3.55 4.97 11.75
CA TYR A 100 -4.39 6.16 11.67
C TYR A 100 -5.28 6.32 12.89
N THR A 101 -5.70 7.56 13.14
CA THR A 101 -6.73 7.91 14.10
C THR A 101 -7.74 8.86 13.46
N TYR A 102 -9.01 8.67 13.81
CA TYR A 102 -10.10 9.54 13.41
C TYR A 102 -10.82 10.09 14.65
N LYS A 103 -11.13 11.38 14.65
CA LYS A 103 -11.95 12.08 15.64
C LYS A 103 -13.10 12.79 14.92
N LEU A 104 -14.23 12.98 15.57
CA LEU A 104 -15.35 13.75 15.04
C LEU A 104 -15.06 15.27 15.04
N SER A 105 -14.33 15.75 16.06
CA SER A 105 -13.76 17.09 16.15
C SER A 105 -12.38 17.06 16.80
N ALA A 106 -11.65 18.17 16.80
CA ALA A 106 -10.32 18.26 17.40
C ALA A 106 -10.31 17.93 18.89
N ASP A 107 -11.35 18.34 19.61
CA ASP A 107 -11.46 18.17 21.07
C ASP A 107 -12.06 16.84 21.51
N ASP A 108 -12.58 16.04 20.54
CA ASP A 108 -13.18 14.76 20.85
C ASP A 108 -12.14 13.67 21.13
N THR A 109 -12.59 12.62 21.79
CA THR A 109 -11.83 11.38 21.90
C THR A 109 -11.74 10.68 20.52
N VAL A 110 -10.76 9.80 20.38
CA VAL A 110 -10.58 9.04 19.13
C VAL A 110 -11.76 8.10 18.91
N ALA A 111 -12.50 8.32 17.83
CA ALA A 111 -13.68 7.55 17.43
C ALA A 111 -13.34 6.35 16.53
N GLY A 112 -12.22 6.42 15.80
CA GLY A 112 -11.78 5.34 14.89
C GLY A 112 -10.27 5.20 14.87
N ARG A 113 -9.81 3.97 14.70
CA ARG A 113 -8.37 3.60 14.59
C ARG A 113 -8.20 2.46 13.64
N GLY A 114 -7.01 2.36 13.10
CA GLY A 114 -6.64 1.23 12.25
C GLY A 114 -5.29 1.42 11.61
N GLN A 115 -5.06 0.62 10.59
CA GLN A 115 -3.91 0.69 9.71
C GLN A 115 -4.39 1.13 8.34
N PHE A 116 -3.87 2.24 7.83
CA PHE A 116 -4.09 2.65 6.45
C PHE A 116 -3.13 1.92 5.50
N THR A 117 -3.48 1.86 4.25
CA THR A 117 -2.60 1.41 3.18
C THR A 117 -2.94 2.16 1.90
N THR A 118 -1.94 2.84 1.34
CA THR A 118 -2.05 3.61 0.11
C THR A 118 -1.10 3.02 -0.94
N ILE A 119 -1.60 2.80 -2.16
CA ILE A 119 -0.75 2.54 -3.33
C ILE A 119 -0.49 3.86 -4.03
N TRP A 120 0.78 4.18 -4.20
CA TRP A 120 1.29 5.38 -4.82
C TRP A 120 1.82 5.11 -6.22
N LYS A 121 1.58 6.03 -7.14
CA LYS A 121 2.13 6.01 -8.49
C LYS A 121 2.61 7.40 -8.89
N LEU A 122 3.78 7.48 -9.55
CA LEU A 122 4.22 8.71 -10.18
C LEU A 122 3.36 9.01 -11.41
N ASN A 123 2.84 10.22 -11.47
CA ASN A 123 2.18 10.72 -12.68
C ASN A 123 3.22 11.22 -13.71
N LYS A 124 2.74 11.68 -14.86
CA LYS A 124 3.60 12.23 -15.93
C LYS A 124 4.38 13.50 -15.52
N ASP A 125 3.93 14.19 -14.49
CA ASP A 125 4.54 15.41 -13.97
C ASP A 125 5.51 15.10 -12.79
N TYR A 126 5.79 13.81 -12.56
CA TYR A 126 6.62 13.30 -11.45
C TYR A 126 6.06 13.60 -10.05
N ASP A 127 4.74 13.81 -9.92
CA ASP A 127 4.06 13.90 -8.64
C ASP A 127 3.56 12.52 -8.21
N TRP A 128 3.73 12.19 -6.94
CA TRP A 128 3.11 11.02 -6.33
C TRP A 128 1.60 11.23 -6.21
N LYS A 129 0.82 10.29 -6.75
CA LYS A 129 -0.64 10.23 -6.62
C LYS A 129 -1.05 8.88 -6.05
N ALA A 130 -1.96 8.91 -5.09
CA ALA A 130 -2.59 7.70 -4.59
C ALA A 130 -3.55 7.15 -5.66
N VAL A 131 -3.33 5.89 -6.05
CA VAL A 131 -4.19 5.18 -7.02
C VAL A 131 -5.10 4.16 -6.35
N LEU A 132 -4.83 3.83 -5.08
CA LEU A 132 -5.70 3.04 -4.22
C LEU A 132 -5.46 3.44 -2.77
N ASP A 133 -6.53 3.52 -1.98
CA ASP A 133 -6.46 3.74 -0.54
C ASP A 133 -7.45 2.84 0.18
N MET A 134 -7.00 2.18 1.25
CA MET A 134 -7.85 1.35 2.09
C MET A 134 -7.32 1.25 3.51
N GLY A 135 -8.22 0.92 4.44
CA GLY A 135 -7.89 0.71 5.84
C GLY A 135 -8.31 -0.65 6.38
N ALA A 136 -7.63 -1.07 7.44
CA ALA A 136 -8.04 -2.18 8.30
C ALA A 136 -8.21 -1.63 9.72
N SER A 137 -9.45 -1.53 10.21
CA SER A 137 -9.73 -0.98 11.53
C SER A 137 -9.40 -1.96 12.66
N TYR A 138 -8.97 -1.43 13.81
CA TYR A 138 -8.83 -2.17 15.07
C TYR A 138 -9.21 -1.29 16.27
N GLY A 139 -9.59 -1.92 17.40
CA GLY A 139 -10.22 -1.22 18.53
C GLY A 139 -9.27 -0.63 19.57
N THR A 140 -7.96 -0.83 19.48
CA THR A 140 -6.97 -0.44 20.50
C THR A 140 -6.00 0.61 19.97
N ASN A 141 -5.25 1.27 20.88
CA ASN A 141 -4.23 2.24 20.46
C ASN A 141 -3.07 1.53 19.75
N ALA A 142 -2.60 2.11 18.66
CA ALA A 142 -1.33 1.72 18.06
C ALA A 142 -0.16 2.23 18.91
N GLU A 143 0.97 1.55 18.84
CA GLU A 143 2.23 2.10 19.31
C GLU A 143 2.63 3.32 18.47
N ARG A 144 3.38 4.23 19.09
CA ARG A 144 3.89 5.40 18.36
C ARG A 144 4.92 4.95 17.34
N VAL A 145 4.74 5.37 16.08
CA VAL A 145 5.75 5.18 15.04
C VAL A 145 7.01 5.97 15.40
N THR A 146 8.12 5.26 15.58
CA THR A 146 9.42 5.86 15.92
C THR A 146 10.37 5.91 14.73
N ALA A 147 10.15 5.02 13.74
CA ALA A 147 10.93 4.95 12.51
C ALA A 147 10.11 4.37 11.38
N VAL A 148 10.37 4.81 10.14
CA VAL A 148 9.75 4.23 8.95
C VAL A 148 10.68 3.17 8.38
N LYS A 149 10.16 1.94 8.21
CA LYS A 149 10.86 0.88 7.48
C LYS A 149 10.65 1.10 5.98
N ILE A 150 11.74 1.19 5.21
CA ILE A 150 11.69 1.34 3.76
C ILE A 150 12.20 0.06 3.11
N PHE A 151 11.43 -0.47 2.18
CA PHE A 151 11.77 -1.61 1.33
C PHE A 151 11.86 -1.16 -0.13
N THR A 152 12.94 -1.52 -0.80
CA THR A 152 13.07 -1.35 -2.25
C THR A 152 13.11 -2.72 -2.90
N SER A 153 12.26 -2.93 -3.91
CA SER A 153 12.31 -4.15 -4.70
C SER A 153 13.68 -4.25 -5.39
N GLY A 154 14.28 -5.43 -5.33
CA GLY A 154 15.57 -5.65 -6.00
C GLY A 154 15.39 -5.71 -7.50
N PHE A 155 16.23 -4.99 -8.26
CA PHE A 155 16.26 -5.10 -9.71
C PHE A 155 16.63 -6.53 -10.10
N ASN A 156 15.71 -7.22 -10.74
CA ASN A 156 15.97 -8.52 -11.38
C ASN A 156 16.13 -8.29 -12.88
N SER A 157 17.33 -8.50 -13.38
CA SER A 157 17.65 -8.43 -14.82
C SER A 157 16.98 -9.50 -15.67
N THR A 158 16.20 -10.40 -15.08
CA THR A 158 15.43 -11.38 -15.84
C THR A 158 14.25 -10.69 -16.50
N LYS A 159 14.29 -10.68 -17.83
CA LYS A 159 13.21 -10.16 -18.68
C LYS A 159 11.87 -10.70 -18.20
N VAL A 160 10.92 -9.81 -17.97
CA VAL A 160 9.53 -10.20 -17.68
C VAL A 160 8.99 -10.93 -18.89
N GLU A 161 8.39 -12.09 -18.70
CA GLU A 161 7.67 -12.75 -19.77
C GLU A 161 6.49 -11.86 -20.18
N SER A 162 6.32 -11.62 -21.46
CA SER A 162 5.32 -10.71 -22.02
C SER A 162 3.87 -11.08 -21.67
N SER A 163 3.65 -12.31 -21.20
CA SER A 163 2.35 -12.84 -20.77
C SER A 163 2.02 -12.60 -19.30
N GLN A 164 2.98 -12.12 -18.48
CA GLN A 164 2.76 -11.97 -17.04
C GLN A 164 2.04 -10.65 -16.73
N SER A 165 0.97 -10.73 -15.98
CA SER A 165 0.19 -9.59 -15.48
C SER A 165 0.04 -9.68 -13.96
N ALA A 166 -0.32 -8.57 -13.32
CA ALA A 166 -0.62 -8.59 -11.88
C ALA A 166 -1.73 -9.59 -11.54
N LEU A 167 -2.76 -9.67 -12.37
CA LEU A 167 -3.87 -10.61 -12.18
C LEU A 167 -3.44 -12.07 -12.36
N SER A 168 -2.49 -12.38 -13.28
CA SER A 168 -2.00 -13.76 -13.41
C SER A 168 -1.21 -14.20 -12.18
N ILE A 169 -0.40 -13.30 -11.59
CA ILE A 169 0.34 -13.57 -10.34
C ILE A 169 -0.63 -13.87 -9.19
N GLU A 170 -1.68 -13.07 -9.09
CA GLU A 170 -2.70 -13.23 -8.06
C GLU A 170 -3.50 -14.53 -8.25
N ASN A 171 -3.90 -14.86 -9.49
CA ASN A 171 -4.64 -16.08 -9.78
C ASN A 171 -3.81 -17.34 -9.51
N ASP A 172 -2.51 -17.32 -9.76
CA ASP A 172 -1.62 -18.43 -9.39
C ASP A 172 -1.63 -18.68 -7.87
N PHE A 173 -1.60 -17.63 -7.08
CA PHE A 173 -1.75 -17.74 -5.62
C PHE A 173 -3.13 -18.23 -5.21
N ILE A 174 -4.21 -17.71 -5.79
CA ILE A 174 -5.59 -18.12 -5.49
C ILE A 174 -5.80 -19.60 -5.82
N ASN A 175 -5.29 -20.07 -6.95
CA ASN A 175 -5.35 -21.48 -7.34
C ASN A 175 -4.59 -22.38 -6.36
N GLU A 176 -3.47 -21.93 -5.81
CA GLU A 176 -2.74 -22.64 -4.74
C GLU A 176 -3.56 -22.63 -3.44
N TYR A 177 -4.11 -21.47 -3.06
CA TYR A 177 -4.94 -21.32 -1.87
C TYR A 177 -6.19 -22.23 -1.92
N GLN A 178 -6.84 -22.36 -3.05
CA GLN A 178 -7.98 -23.28 -3.23
C GLN A 178 -7.63 -24.76 -3.00
N LYS A 179 -6.36 -25.13 -3.18
CA LYS A 179 -5.89 -26.51 -3.00
C LYS A 179 -5.44 -26.82 -1.58
N VAL A 180 -4.75 -25.87 -0.93
CA VAL A 180 -4.07 -26.10 0.35
C VAL A 180 -4.45 -25.09 1.44
N GLY A 181 -5.45 -24.24 1.21
CA GLY A 181 -5.92 -23.25 2.16
C GLY A 181 -4.86 -22.22 2.52
N SER A 182 -4.89 -21.78 3.75
CA SER A 182 -3.96 -20.79 4.32
C SER A 182 -2.48 -21.21 4.23
N LEU A 183 -2.18 -22.48 4.07
CA LEU A 183 -0.81 -22.96 3.89
C LEU A 183 -0.14 -22.42 2.62
N ALA A 184 -0.92 -22.01 1.59
CA ALA A 184 -0.42 -21.36 0.38
C ALA A 184 0.42 -20.11 0.69
N PHE A 185 0.13 -19.40 1.77
CA PHE A 185 0.91 -18.23 2.18
C PHE A 185 2.34 -18.57 2.60
N ASN A 186 2.62 -19.77 3.13
CA ASN A 186 3.92 -20.11 3.68
C ASN A 186 5.06 -20.01 2.65
N ALA A 187 4.79 -20.39 1.40
CA ALA A 187 5.76 -20.27 0.30
C ALA A 187 5.92 -18.81 -0.20
N ARG A 188 4.99 -17.94 0.14
CA ARG A 188 4.92 -16.57 -0.39
C ARG A 188 5.46 -15.50 0.56
N VAL A 189 5.49 -15.76 1.88
CA VAL A 189 5.94 -14.77 2.87
C VAL A 189 7.46 -14.76 3.03
N THR A 190 7.97 -13.61 3.46
CA THR A 190 9.39 -13.37 3.77
C THR A 190 9.51 -12.67 5.13
N LYS A 191 10.73 -12.47 5.61
CA LYS A 191 10.99 -11.67 6.83
C LYS A 191 10.54 -10.20 6.72
N ASP A 192 10.38 -9.70 5.50
CA ASP A 192 9.98 -8.33 5.21
C ASP A 192 8.47 -8.20 4.93
N SER A 193 7.74 -9.30 4.94
CA SER A 193 6.29 -9.28 4.75
C SER A 193 5.59 -8.55 5.89
N TRP A 194 4.44 -7.92 5.56
CA TRP A 194 3.62 -7.13 6.47
C TRP A 194 2.13 -7.42 6.20
N PHE A 195 1.38 -7.79 7.24
CA PHE A 195 -0.03 -8.12 7.14
C PHE A 195 -0.88 -7.20 8.00
N ASN A 196 -1.79 -6.46 7.36
CA ASN A 196 -2.86 -5.72 7.99
C ASN A 196 -4.14 -6.54 7.94
N ARG A 197 -4.82 -6.61 9.06
CA ARG A 197 -6.04 -7.38 9.20
C ARG A 197 -7.05 -6.64 10.08
N LYS A 198 -8.31 -6.64 9.66
CA LYS A 198 -9.41 -6.08 10.46
C LYS A 198 -9.41 -6.67 11.88
N ASN A 199 -9.65 -5.84 12.86
CA ASN A 199 -9.69 -6.15 14.30
C ASN A 199 -8.36 -6.59 14.93
N ASN A 200 -7.24 -6.46 14.21
CA ASN A 200 -5.92 -6.83 14.72
C ASN A 200 -4.90 -5.74 14.42
N HIS A 201 -3.91 -5.61 15.29
CA HIS A 201 -2.69 -4.87 14.98
C HIS A 201 -1.94 -5.54 13.82
N PRO A 202 -1.09 -4.80 13.10
CA PRO A 202 -0.30 -5.37 12.02
C PRO A 202 0.57 -6.52 12.49
N TYR A 203 0.69 -7.55 11.65
CA TYR A 203 1.64 -8.63 11.83
C TYR A 203 2.86 -8.37 10.96
N TYR A 204 4.03 -8.36 11.58
CA TYR A 204 5.32 -8.24 10.89
C TYR A 204 6.37 -9.14 11.54
N GLY A 205 7.43 -9.42 10.75
CA GLY A 205 8.37 -10.46 11.13
C GLY A 205 7.82 -11.87 10.87
N LEU A 206 8.68 -12.74 10.34
CA LEU A 206 8.26 -14.03 9.78
C LEU A 206 7.50 -14.92 10.78
N GLN A 207 7.88 -14.89 12.06
CA GLN A 207 7.24 -15.72 13.09
C GLN A 207 5.79 -15.28 13.35
N ASN A 208 5.56 -13.96 13.53
CA ASN A 208 4.23 -13.41 13.77
C ASN A 208 3.31 -13.61 12.55
N ILE A 209 3.86 -13.43 11.33
CA ILE A 209 3.11 -13.65 10.10
C ILE A 209 2.71 -15.13 9.96
N LYS A 210 3.62 -16.08 10.25
CA LYS A 210 3.27 -17.51 10.24
C LYS A 210 2.18 -17.85 11.25
N ALA A 211 2.22 -17.25 12.43
CA ALA A 211 1.14 -17.40 13.42
C ALA A 211 -0.19 -16.82 12.91
N ALA A 212 -0.16 -15.63 12.28
CA ALA A 212 -1.34 -15.02 11.68
C ALA A 212 -1.93 -15.86 10.53
N ILE A 213 -1.10 -16.50 9.70
CA ILE A 213 -1.53 -17.39 8.61
C ILE A 213 -2.40 -18.54 9.15
N LEU A 214 -2.03 -19.14 10.28
CA LEU A 214 -2.77 -20.25 10.88
C LEU A 214 -4.20 -19.87 11.30
N SER A 215 -4.48 -18.58 11.45
CA SER A 215 -5.82 -18.08 11.79
C SER A 215 -6.63 -17.62 10.57
N ILE A 216 -6.07 -17.69 9.36
CA ILE A 216 -6.81 -17.41 8.12
C ILE A 216 -7.66 -18.65 7.78
N PRO A 217 -9.00 -18.51 7.65
CA PRO A 217 -9.86 -19.63 7.28
C PRO A 217 -9.51 -20.16 5.88
N ASP A 218 -9.49 -21.47 5.70
CA ASP A 218 -9.22 -22.09 4.40
C ASP A 218 -10.42 -21.94 3.42
N THR A 219 -11.53 -21.42 3.90
CA THR A 219 -12.80 -21.25 3.14
C THR A 219 -12.99 -19.85 2.55
N LEU A 220 -11.99 -18.98 2.60
CA LEU A 220 -12.09 -17.66 1.98
C LEU A 220 -12.09 -17.78 0.45
N HIS A 221 -12.99 -17.05 -0.18
CA HIS A 221 -13.04 -16.93 -1.63
C HIS A 221 -12.51 -15.54 -2.04
N PHE A 222 -11.41 -15.51 -2.79
CA PHE A 222 -10.81 -14.29 -3.32
C PHE A 222 -11.24 -14.09 -4.76
N THR A 223 -11.75 -12.89 -5.07
CA THR A 223 -12.10 -12.47 -6.43
C THR A 223 -11.33 -11.21 -6.77
N PRO A 224 -10.24 -11.29 -7.55
CA PRO A 224 -9.48 -10.13 -7.95
C PRO A 224 -10.30 -9.22 -8.86
N ILE A 225 -10.21 -7.90 -8.63
CA ILE A 225 -10.90 -6.89 -9.45
C ILE A 225 -9.92 -6.28 -10.44
N ALA A 226 -8.81 -5.75 -9.95
CA ALA A 226 -7.77 -5.14 -10.79
C ALA A 226 -6.43 -5.09 -10.06
N GLY A 227 -5.39 -4.74 -10.79
CA GLY A 227 -4.04 -4.58 -10.28
C GLY A 227 -3.11 -4.09 -11.37
N GLU A 228 -1.91 -3.73 -10.99
CA GLU A 228 -0.89 -3.24 -11.92
C GLU A 228 0.46 -3.87 -11.64
N LEU A 229 1.23 -4.11 -12.69
CA LEU A 229 2.59 -4.60 -12.66
C LEU A 229 3.54 -3.45 -12.99
N ALA A 230 4.57 -3.24 -12.17
CA ALA A 230 5.63 -2.28 -12.46
C ALA A 230 6.31 -2.56 -13.80
N GLN A 231 6.86 -1.53 -14.45
CA GLN A 231 7.47 -1.65 -15.79
C GLN A 231 8.59 -2.70 -15.87
N THR A 232 9.34 -2.88 -14.79
CA THR A 232 10.39 -3.91 -14.67
C THR A 232 9.87 -5.29 -14.28
N GLY A 233 8.56 -5.41 -13.97
CA GLY A 233 7.97 -6.67 -13.57
C GLY A 233 8.52 -7.26 -12.26
N ASP A 234 8.98 -6.43 -11.36
CA ASP A 234 9.53 -6.80 -10.06
C ASP A 234 8.60 -6.49 -8.90
N PHE A 235 7.55 -5.72 -9.16
CA PHE A 235 6.57 -5.27 -8.19
C PHE A 235 5.17 -5.27 -8.81
N ALA A 236 4.17 -5.77 -8.08
CA ALA A 236 2.78 -5.74 -8.50
C ALA A 236 1.87 -5.50 -7.31
N TYR A 237 0.71 -4.89 -7.55
CA TYR A 237 -0.38 -4.92 -6.58
C TYR A 237 -1.66 -5.46 -7.22
N VAL A 238 -2.50 -6.10 -6.41
CA VAL A 238 -3.83 -6.55 -6.81
C VAL A 238 -4.79 -6.32 -5.66
N TYR A 239 -5.96 -5.81 -5.97
CA TYR A 239 -7.06 -5.70 -5.04
C TYR A 239 -8.30 -6.42 -5.54
N GLY A 240 -9.14 -6.80 -4.60
CA GLY A 240 -10.36 -7.51 -4.91
C GLY A 240 -11.29 -7.65 -3.72
N THR A 241 -12.25 -8.54 -3.86
CA THR A 241 -13.16 -8.93 -2.80
C THR A 241 -12.72 -10.26 -2.18
N VAL A 242 -12.93 -10.37 -0.88
CA VAL A 242 -12.84 -11.61 -0.14
C VAL A 242 -14.22 -11.92 0.42
N THR A 243 -14.71 -13.12 0.17
CA THR A 243 -16.04 -13.55 0.60
C THR A 243 -15.93 -14.68 1.61
N THR A 244 -16.65 -14.57 2.70
CA THR A 244 -17.00 -15.65 3.63
C THR A 244 -18.44 -16.09 3.35
N HIS A 245 -19.01 -16.99 4.16
CA HIS A 245 -20.40 -17.46 3.96
C HIS A 245 -21.42 -16.33 3.81
N ASP A 246 -21.27 -15.23 4.59
CA ASP A 246 -22.32 -14.20 4.71
C ASP A 246 -21.83 -12.78 4.43
N THR A 247 -20.54 -12.57 4.22
CA THR A 247 -19.97 -11.22 4.08
C THR A 247 -19.06 -11.11 2.87
N VAL A 248 -19.12 -9.95 2.22
CA VAL A 248 -18.18 -9.54 1.17
C VAL A 248 -17.39 -8.35 1.69
N GLU A 249 -16.09 -8.53 1.79
CA GLU A 249 -15.14 -7.53 2.22
C GLU A 249 -14.04 -7.36 1.16
N ASN A 250 -12.99 -6.62 1.46
CA ASN A 250 -11.95 -6.31 0.49
C ASN A 250 -10.59 -6.82 0.92
N TYR A 251 -9.75 -7.08 -0.06
CA TYR A 251 -8.34 -7.35 0.14
C TYR A 251 -7.46 -6.56 -0.83
N LEU A 252 -6.21 -6.36 -0.42
CA LEU A 252 -5.12 -5.86 -1.22
C LEU A 252 -3.89 -6.73 -0.98
N ARG A 253 -3.19 -7.12 -2.05
CA ARG A 253 -1.88 -7.77 -1.98
C ARG A 253 -0.87 -7.00 -2.80
N VAL A 254 0.32 -6.86 -2.24
CA VAL A 254 1.48 -6.33 -2.95
C VAL A 254 2.52 -7.44 -3.07
N TRP A 255 2.89 -7.72 -4.29
CA TRP A 255 3.81 -8.76 -4.68
C TRP A 255 5.15 -8.18 -5.11
N ILE A 256 6.22 -8.85 -4.73
CA ILE A 256 7.59 -8.55 -5.20
C ILE A 256 8.20 -9.79 -5.79
N ARG A 257 9.03 -9.61 -6.83
CA ARG A 257 9.73 -10.71 -7.48
C ARG A 257 11.09 -10.94 -6.81
N LYS A 258 11.35 -12.16 -6.35
CA LYS A 258 12.66 -12.61 -5.85
C LYS A 258 13.13 -13.79 -6.70
N GLY A 259 14.07 -13.53 -7.62
CA GLY A 259 14.47 -14.50 -8.62
C GLY A 259 13.31 -14.83 -9.57
N LYS A 260 12.88 -16.09 -9.61
CA LYS A 260 11.73 -16.53 -10.42
C LYS A 260 10.40 -16.55 -9.64
N GLU A 261 10.42 -16.27 -8.34
CA GLU A 261 9.27 -16.42 -7.46
C GLU A 261 8.66 -15.08 -7.09
N TRP A 262 7.32 -15.05 -7.00
CA TRP A 262 6.58 -13.94 -6.44
C TRP A 262 6.39 -14.13 -4.93
N LYS A 263 6.77 -13.12 -4.16
CA LYS A 263 6.64 -13.07 -2.70
C LYS A 263 5.69 -11.97 -2.29
N LEU A 264 4.89 -12.23 -1.27
CA LEU A 264 3.92 -11.31 -0.72
C LEU A 264 4.62 -10.37 0.28
N ILE A 265 4.74 -9.09 -0.08
CA ILE A 265 5.41 -8.10 0.78
C ILE A 265 4.42 -7.37 1.68
N LEU A 266 3.20 -7.14 1.20
CA LEU A 266 2.11 -6.54 1.97
C LEU A 266 0.80 -7.25 1.68
N GLN A 267 0.01 -7.49 2.72
CA GLN A 267 -1.39 -7.87 2.60
C GLN A 267 -2.27 -7.00 3.49
N VAL A 268 -3.39 -6.53 2.96
CA VAL A 268 -4.53 -6.05 3.72
C VAL A 268 -5.67 -7.05 3.52
N LEU A 269 -6.24 -7.54 4.60
CA LEU A 269 -7.29 -8.54 4.55
C LEU A 269 -8.40 -8.18 5.56
N ASN A 270 -9.51 -7.70 5.01
CA ASN A 270 -10.69 -7.31 5.79
C ASN A 270 -11.74 -8.42 5.71
N TRP A 271 -11.76 -9.33 6.67
CA TRP A 271 -12.78 -10.37 6.80
C TRP A 271 -13.19 -10.58 8.25
#